data_26d42b945ca52b8d0901cc7c3e462990
#
_entry.id   26d42b945ca52b8d0901cc7c3e462990
#
_cell.length_a   1.000
_cell.length_b   1.000
_cell.length_c   1.000
_cell.angle_alpha   90.00
_cell.angle_beta   90.00
_cell.angle_gamma   90.00
#
_symmetry.space_group_name_H-M   'P 1'
#
loop_
_entity.id
_entity.type
_entity.pdbx_description
1 polymer ?
#
loop_
_entity_poly.entity_id
_entity_poly.type
_entity_poly.pdbx_seq_one_letter_code
_entity_poly.pdbx_strand_id
1 'polypeptide(L)'
;MKMPANVTLPCIAGIGLRAPHYREVVQNLPKLGWVEVHSENFFGGGASLHTLLKVREHYPVSLHGVGMGLASTAPLDQEHLSALRRLCDAVQPDAVSEHLCWNSVPGVVINDLLPFPYTQKALSSVTNRVHQMQDKLGRRLLVENLSSYLAFTSSEMNEGEFLSELVHRTGCGVLFDVENLYVNARNLGVDAEAFIKTIPAEAVQEYHLAGFSIRDGCLVDTHDHAVYPEVWELYEYALKHIGPRPTLIEWDNDIPSLPILMGEAEKAQQRMEVCHACAE
;
A
#
# COMPACT_ATOMS: atom_id res chain seq x y z
N MET A 1 6.90 -26.09 3.50
CA MET A 1 6.40 -24.80 4.04
C MET A 1 4.95 -24.67 3.65
N LYS A 2 4.03 -24.35 4.57
CA LYS A 2 2.63 -24.05 4.20
C LYS A 2 2.63 -22.72 3.48
N MET A 3 2.03 -22.65 2.29
CA MET A 3 1.84 -21.37 1.60
C MET A 3 1.11 -20.41 2.52
N PRO A 4 1.54 -19.14 2.67
CA PRO A 4 0.82 -18.17 3.46
C PRO A 4 -0.59 -17.96 2.89
N ALA A 5 -1.55 -17.59 3.76
CA ALA A 5 -2.91 -17.31 3.35
C ALA A 5 -2.92 -16.19 2.29
N ASN A 6 -3.69 -16.38 1.23
CA ASN A 6 -3.80 -15.41 0.14
C ASN A 6 -4.58 -14.16 0.60
N VAL A 7 -4.39 -13.07 -0.13
CA VAL A 7 -5.27 -11.89 -0.09
C VAL A 7 -6.67 -12.29 -0.51
N THR A 8 -7.66 -11.84 0.24
CA THR A 8 -9.08 -12.16 0.02
C THR A 8 -9.95 -10.92 -0.20
N LEU A 9 -9.32 -9.77 -0.43
CA LEU A 9 -10.03 -8.53 -0.77
C LEU A 9 -10.86 -8.73 -2.05
N PRO A 10 -12.09 -8.22 -2.10
CA PRO A 10 -12.89 -8.24 -3.32
C PRO A 10 -12.27 -7.31 -4.37
N CYS A 11 -12.28 -7.74 -5.65
CA CYS A 11 -11.76 -6.94 -6.76
C CYS A 11 -12.74 -5.81 -7.13
N ILE A 12 -12.89 -4.86 -6.22
CA ILE A 12 -13.71 -3.63 -6.33
C ILE A 12 -12.98 -2.47 -5.67
N ALA A 13 -13.51 -1.26 -5.81
CA ALA A 13 -12.94 -0.08 -5.16
C ALA A 13 -13.23 -0.04 -3.66
N GLY A 14 -12.24 0.36 -2.87
CA GLY A 14 -12.27 0.61 -1.45
C GLY A 14 -11.83 2.01 -1.09
N ILE A 15 -11.86 2.34 0.19
CA ILE A 15 -11.43 3.63 0.72
C ILE A 15 -10.49 3.50 1.92
N GLY A 16 -9.53 4.42 2.03
CA GLY A 16 -8.78 4.64 3.26
C GLY A 16 -9.70 5.16 4.36
N LEU A 17 -9.94 4.35 5.39
CA LEU A 17 -10.81 4.73 6.50
C LEU A 17 -10.01 5.49 7.56
N ARG A 18 -10.29 6.77 7.72
CA ARG A 18 -9.61 7.66 8.67
C ARG A 18 -10.56 8.10 9.78
N ALA A 19 -10.01 8.55 10.91
CA ALA A 19 -10.77 8.87 12.13
C ALA A 19 -12.01 9.77 11.93
N PRO A 20 -11.99 10.82 11.09
CA PRO A 20 -13.18 11.62 10.84
C PRO A 20 -14.40 10.85 10.33
N HIS A 21 -14.18 9.74 9.63
CA HIS A 21 -15.25 8.95 9.03
C HIS A 21 -15.82 7.84 9.93
N TYR A 22 -15.11 7.46 11.02
CA TYR A 22 -15.46 6.30 11.85
C TYR A 22 -16.91 6.32 12.32
N ARG A 23 -17.36 7.47 12.85
CA ARG A 23 -18.72 7.60 13.37
C ARG A 23 -19.76 7.40 12.28
N GLU A 24 -19.57 8.05 11.14
CA GLU A 24 -20.50 7.99 10.01
C GLU A 24 -20.58 6.57 9.43
N VAL A 25 -19.44 5.92 9.23
CA VAL A 25 -19.37 4.54 8.71
C VAL A 25 -20.06 3.54 9.64
N VAL A 26 -19.80 3.63 10.97
CA VAL A 26 -20.39 2.70 11.93
C VAL A 26 -21.90 2.94 12.12
N GLN A 27 -22.37 4.20 12.04
CA GLN A 27 -23.78 4.52 12.28
C GLN A 27 -24.67 4.32 11.04
N ASN A 28 -24.15 4.67 9.85
CA ASN A 28 -24.94 4.72 8.62
C ASN A 28 -24.73 3.52 7.73
N LEU A 29 -23.67 2.73 7.93
CA LEU A 29 -23.29 1.57 7.12
C LEU A 29 -23.38 1.84 5.62
N PRO A 30 -22.68 2.87 5.10
CA PRO A 30 -22.74 3.22 3.69
C PRO A 30 -22.27 2.06 2.81
N LYS A 31 -22.70 2.04 1.55
CA LYS A 31 -22.27 1.01 0.59
C LYS A 31 -20.80 1.24 0.20
N LEU A 32 -19.88 0.56 0.88
CA LEU A 32 -18.44 0.53 0.60
C LEU A 32 -18.05 -0.85 0.09
N GLY A 33 -17.05 -0.90 -0.79
CA GLY A 33 -16.49 -2.17 -1.24
C GLY A 33 -15.68 -2.86 -0.14
N TRP A 34 -14.74 -2.16 0.42
CA TRP A 34 -13.86 -2.55 1.53
C TRP A 34 -13.17 -1.31 2.09
N VAL A 35 -12.48 -1.45 3.21
CA VAL A 35 -11.77 -0.34 3.85
C VAL A 35 -10.36 -0.74 4.22
N GLU A 36 -9.46 0.25 4.20
CA GLU A 36 -8.10 0.11 4.71
C GLU A 36 -7.86 1.05 5.87
N VAL A 37 -7.04 0.59 6.82
CA VAL A 37 -6.61 1.38 7.97
C VAL A 37 -5.11 1.24 8.20
N HIS A 38 -4.46 2.29 8.73
CA HIS A 38 -3.08 2.20 9.21
C HIS A 38 -3.03 1.36 10.49
N SER A 39 -2.29 0.28 10.45
CA SER A 39 -2.21 -0.74 11.50
C SER A 39 -1.80 -0.16 12.86
N GLU A 40 -0.85 0.76 12.85
CA GLU A 40 -0.24 1.35 14.03
C GLU A 40 -1.24 2.11 14.90
N ASN A 41 -2.27 2.69 14.28
CA ASN A 41 -3.34 3.42 14.98
C ASN A 41 -4.18 2.52 15.91
N PHE A 42 -4.04 1.21 15.79
CA PHE A 42 -4.84 0.21 16.51
C PHE A 42 -4.03 -0.65 17.49
N PHE A 43 -2.71 -0.52 17.52
CA PHE A 43 -1.84 -1.32 18.41
C PHE A 43 -2.12 -1.08 19.89
N GLY A 44 -2.55 0.12 20.25
CA GLY A 44 -2.95 0.47 21.60
C GLY A 44 -4.28 -0.15 22.07
N GLY A 45 -5.02 -0.80 21.18
CA GLY A 45 -6.34 -1.36 21.52
C GLY A 45 -7.40 -0.29 21.87
N GLY A 46 -8.21 -0.57 22.88
CA GLY A 46 -9.20 0.39 23.41
C GLY A 46 -10.31 0.74 22.42
N ALA A 47 -10.74 2.00 22.45
CA ALA A 47 -11.89 2.49 21.65
C ALA A 47 -11.64 2.41 20.14
N SER A 48 -10.41 2.67 19.69
CA SER A 48 -10.05 2.59 18.28
C SER A 48 -10.23 1.16 17.75
N LEU A 49 -9.64 0.18 18.41
CA LEU A 49 -9.78 -1.23 18.03
C LEU A 49 -11.24 -1.69 18.09
N HIS A 50 -12.00 -1.29 19.11
CA HIS A 50 -13.41 -1.60 19.21
C HIS A 50 -14.21 -1.04 18.01
N THR A 51 -13.87 0.17 17.56
CA THR A 51 -14.47 0.76 16.36
C THR A 51 -14.12 -0.02 15.11
N LEU A 52 -12.85 -0.39 14.94
CA LEU A 52 -12.41 -1.20 13.79
C LEU A 52 -13.10 -2.57 13.76
N LEU A 53 -13.27 -3.21 14.90
CA LEU A 53 -13.99 -4.50 14.97
C LEU A 53 -15.46 -4.36 14.55
N LYS A 54 -16.14 -3.26 14.91
CA LYS A 54 -17.48 -2.96 14.40
C LYS A 54 -17.51 -2.75 12.89
N VAL A 55 -16.52 -2.05 12.34
CA VAL A 55 -16.39 -1.89 10.89
C VAL A 55 -16.19 -3.24 10.22
N ARG A 56 -15.34 -4.08 10.79
CA ARG A 56 -15.05 -5.43 10.27
C ARG A 56 -16.27 -6.35 10.21
N GLU A 57 -17.28 -6.15 11.07
CA GLU A 57 -18.54 -6.90 11.01
C GLU A 57 -19.30 -6.69 9.69
N HIS A 58 -19.04 -5.57 8.99
CA HIS A 58 -19.79 -5.16 7.80
C HIS A 58 -18.96 -5.07 6.53
N TYR A 59 -17.63 -4.86 6.66
CA TYR A 59 -16.74 -4.62 5.52
C TYR A 59 -15.49 -5.50 5.57
N PRO A 60 -14.97 -5.95 4.42
CA PRO A 60 -13.60 -6.45 4.33
C PRO A 60 -12.61 -5.37 4.76
N VAL A 61 -11.51 -5.78 5.40
CA VAL A 61 -10.50 -4.86 5.96
C VAL A 61 -9.11 -5.23 5.47
N SER A 62 -8.39 -4.24 4.92
CA SER A 62 -6.94 -4.26 4.74
C SER A 62 -6.25 -3.57 5.92
N LEU A 63 -5.15 -4.16 6.41
CA LEU A 63 -4.26 -3.56 7.40
C LEU A 63 -2.98 -3.11 6.70
N HIS A 64 -2.77 -1.82 6.63
CA HIS A 64 -1.61 -1.20 6.01
C HIS A 64 -0.61 -0.73 7.06
N GLY A 65 0.65 -1.16 6.95
CA GLY A 65 1.72 -0.82 7.88
C GLY A 65 2.57 0.33 7.37
N VAL A 66 2.91 1.25 8.25
CA VAL A 66 3.71 2.44 7.93
C VAL A 66 5.00 2.54 8.76
N GLY A 67 5.24 1.59 9.67
CA GLY A 67 6.30 1.73 10.67
C GLY A 67 7.36 0.65 10.71
N MET A 68 7.22 -0.45 9.99
CA MET A 68 8.13 -1.59 10.09
C MET A 68 9.52 -1.32 9.47
N GLY A 69 9.58 -0.49 8.44
CA GLY A 69 10.85 -0.11 7.80
C GLY A 69 11.60 -1.29 7.21
N LEU A 70 11.04 -1.94 6.19
CA LEU A 70 11.56 -3.18 5.59
C LEU A 70 13.01 -3.07 5.11
N ALA A 71 13.44 -1.90 4.67
CA ALA A 71 14.81 -1.64 4.19
C ALA A 71 15.75 -1.04 5.25
N SER A 72 15.29 -0.87 6.48
CA SER A 72 16.07 -0.26 7.57
C SER A 72 17.32 -1.08 7.92
N THR A 73 18.32 -0.43 8.51
CA THR A 73 19.54 -1.13 8.97
C THR A 73 19.45 -1.63 10.41
N ALA A 74 18.52 -1.08 11.22
CA ALA A 74 18.19 -1.64 12.51
C ALA A 74 17.59 -3.06 12.37
N PRO A 75 17.71 -3.95 13.35
CA PRO A 75 16.97 -5.21 13.36
C PRO A 75 15.46 -4.98 13.22
N LEU A 76 14.74 -5.96 12.65
CA LEU A 76 13.28 -5.90 12.57
C LEU A 76 12.69 -5.78 13.98
N ASP A 77 11.82 -4.80 14.20
CA ASP A 77 11.20 -4.56 15.51
C ASP A 77 10.23 -5.69 15.85
N GLN A 78 10.63 -6.51 16.84
CA GLN A 78 9.85 -7.67 17.27
C GLN A 78 8.61 -7.30 18.09
N GLU A 79 8.61 -6.15 18.77
CA GLU A 79 7.46 -5.66 19.53
C GLU A 79 6.40 -5.15 18.56
N HIS A 80 6.79 -4.36 17.57
CA HIS A 80 5.93 -3.90 16.48
C HIS A 80 5.33 -5.09 15.72
N LEU A 81 6.16 -6.04 15.28
CA LEU A 81 5.69 -7.23 14.57
C LEU A 81 4.74 -8.09 15.42
N SER A 82 4.97 -8.16 16.72
CA SER A 82 4.07 -8.86 17.65
C SER A 82 2.76 -8.09 17.86
N ALA A 83 2.79 -6.75 17.84
CA ALA A 83 1.59 -5.92 17.89
C ALA A 83 0.75 -6.09 16.60
N LEU A 84 1.38 -6.07 15.43
CA LEU A 84 0.72 -6.34 14.16
C LEU A 84 0.10 -7.75 14.13
N ARG A 85 0.80 -8.76 14.64
CA ARG A 85 0.26 -10.11 14.74
C ARG A 85 -0.99 -10.15 15.62
N ARG A 86 -0.98 -9.52 16.81
CA ARG A 86 -2.16 -9.44 17.68
C ARG A 86 -3.33 -8.75 17.00
N LEU A 87 -3.05 -7.67 16.25
CA LEU A 87 -4.07 -6.97 15.48
C LEU A 87 -4.65 -7.87 14.39
N CYS A 88 -3.81 -8.58 13.64
CA CYS A 88 -4.26 -9.56 12.64
C CYS A 88 -5.13 -10.66 13.25
N ASP A 89 -4.76 -11.15 14.44
CA ASP A 89 -5.54 -12.18 15.13
C ASP A 89 -6.92 -11.66 15.59
N ALA A 90 -7.01 -10.39 15.96
CA ALA A 90 -8.26 -9.76 16.39
C ALA A 90 -9.18 -9.41 15.22
N VAL A 91 -8.62 -8.80 14.16
CA VAL A 91 -9.37 -8.25 13.02
C VAL A 91 -9.64 -9.30 11.94
N GLN A 92 -8.76 -10.30 11.80
CA GLN A 92 -8.78 -11.27 10.70
C GLN A 92 -8.87 -10.55 9.34
N PRO A 93 -7.88 -9.71 8.99
CA PRO A 93 -7.92 -8.87 7.79
C PRO A 93 -7.85 -9.69 6.51
N ASP A 94 -8.34 -9.12 5.42
CA ASP A 94 -8.34 -9.71 4.08
C ASP A 94 -7.00 -9.47 3.35
N ALA A 95 -6.28 -8.41 3.72
CA ALA A 95 -4.91 -8.12 3.29
C ALA A 95 -4.07 -7.54 4.44
N VAL A 96 -2.76 -7.67 4.32
CA VAL A 96 -1.77 -6.99 5.17
C VAL A 96 -0.65 -6.50 4.27
N SER A 97 -0.34 -5.22 4.34
CA SER A 97 0.68 -4.55 3.53
C SER A 97 1.69 -3.78 4.38
N GLU A 98 2.82 -3.44 3.79
CA GLU A 98 3.87 -2.63 4.40
C GLU A 98 4.71 -1.94 3.32
N HIS A 99 5.21 -0.73 3.61
CA HIS A 99 6.04 0.04 2.70
C HIS A 99 7.44 -0.54 2.52
N LEU A 100 7.95 -0.47 1.29
CA LEU A 100 9.33 -0.78 0.96
C LEU A 100 10.24 0.42 1.30
N CYS A 101 10.34 0.79 2.56
CA CYS A 101 11.04 1.98 3.02
C CYS A 101 12.16 1.70 4.02
N TRP A 102 13.04 2.69 4.16
CA TRP A 102 14.01 2.80 5.24
C TRP A 102 13.53 3.86 6.24
N ASN A 103 13.46 3.54 7.52
CA ASN A 103 13.02 4.48 8.55
C ASN A 103 13.81 4.37 9.86
N SER A 104 14.80 3.49 9.96
CA SER A 104 15.53 3.33 11.22
C SER A 104 16.95 2.83 11.06
N VAL A 105 17.79 3.27 12.01
CA VAL A 105 19.12 2.73 12.30
C VAL A 105 19.15 2.33 13.78
N PRO A 106 20.15 1.54 14.24
CA PRO A 106 20.22 1.15 15.65
C PRO A 106 20.13 2.35 16.60
N GLY A 107 19.06 2.38 17.40
CA GLY A 107 18.82 3.43 18.40
C GLY A 107 18.12 4.70 17.89
N VAL A 108 17.80 4.81 16.60
CA VAL A 108 17.11 5.98 16.02
C VAL A 108 16.00 5.52 15.08
N VAL A 109 14.79 6.00 15.34
CA VAL A 109 13.64 5.84 14.43
C VAL A 109 13.29 7.21 13.86
N ILE A 110 13.06 7.25 12.55
CA ILE A 110 12.61 8.44 11.81
C ILE A 110 11.15 8.21 11.42
N ASN A 111 10.30 9.15 11.76
CA ASN A 111 8.87 9.08 11.45
C ASN A 111 8.63 9.53 10.00
N ASP A 112 9.22 8.80 9.05
CA ASP A 112 9.13 9.08 7.63
C ASP A 112 9.39 7.80 6.83
N LEU A 113 8.97 7.79 5.57
CA LEU A 113 9.15 6.70 4.62
C LEU A 113 10.28 7.09 3.66
N LEU A 114 11.50 6.69 3.97
CA LEU A 114 12.68 7.13 3.22
C LEU A 114 13.12 6.09 2.19
N PRO A 115 13.57 6.54 1.01
CA PRO A 115 14.14 5.65 0.00
C PRO A 115 15.50 5.11 0.44
N PHE A 116 15.94 4.06 -0.23
CA PHE A 116 17.23 3.40 0.01
C PHE A 116 17.83 2.92 -1.33
N PRO A 117 19.15 2.63 -1.39
CA PRO A 117 19.76 2.13 -2.63
C PRO A 117 19.32 0.70 -2.93
N TYR A 118 18.82 0.47 -4.13
CA TYR A 118 18.38 -0.86 -4.60
C TYR A 118 19.58 -1.72 -5.00
N THR A 119 20.24 -2.33 -4.00
CA THR A 119 21.41 -3.19 -4.16
C THR A 119 21.09 -4.65 -3.84
N GLN A 120 21.93 -5.59 -4.31
CA GLN A 120 21.78 -7.01 -3.95
C GLN A 120 21.87 -7.26 -2.44
N LYS A 121 22.66 -6.43 -1.73
CA LYS A 121 22.76 -6.50 -0.27
C LYS A 121 21.45 -6.06 0.40
N ALA A 122 20.86 -4.95 -0.06
CA ALA A 122 19.56 -4.48 0.44
C ALA A 122 18.48 -5.53 0.13
N LEU A 123 18.44 -6.06 -1.08
CA LEU A 123 17.49 -7.09 -1.49
C LEU A 123 17.57 -8.34 -0.59
N SER A 124 18.77 -8.81 -0.29
CA SER A 124 18.96 -9.95 0.63
C SER A 124 18.44 -9.63 2.04
N SER A 125 18.66 -8.42 2.54
CA SER A 125 18.16 -7.99 3.85
C SER A 125 16.63 -7.90 3.88
N VAL A 126 16.03 -7.24 2.87
CA VAL A 126 14.56 -7.12 2.76
C VAL A 126 13.90 -8.48 2.60
N THR A 127 14.49 -9.36 1.76
CA THR A 127 14.02 -10.76 1.60
C THR A 127 13.90 -11.47 2.96
N ASN A 128 14.94 -11.39 3.79
CA ASN A 128 14.92 -12.02 5.11
C ASN A 128 13.84 -11.45 6.02
N ARG A 129 13.58 -10.14 5.94
CA ARG A 129 12.56 -9.47 6.77
C ARG A 129 11.15 -9.83 6.32
N VAL A 130 10.91 -9.83 5.02
CA VAL A 130 9.62 -10.26 4.45
C VAL A 130 9.33 -11.71 4.87
N HIS A 131 10.31 -12.61 4.82
CA HIS A 131 10.12 -13.98 5.33
C HIS A 131 9.77 -13.99 6.82
N GLN A 132 10.51 -13.26 7.67
CA GLN A 132 10.22 -13.18 9.10
C GLN A 132 8.80 -12.65 9.37
N MET A 133 8.36 -11.63 8.63
CA MET A 133 7.01 -11.10 8.76
C MET A 133 5.96 -12.12 8.31
N GLN A 134 6.11 -12.72 7.13
CA GLN A 134 5.17 -13.72 6.63
C GLN A 134 5.09 -14.94 7.55
N ASP A 135 6.21 -15.44 8.06
CA ASP A 135 6.26 -16.55 9.01
C ASP A 135 5.55 -16.19 10.34
N LYS A 136 5.80 -14.98 10.87
CA LYS A 136 5.17 -14.52 12.10
C LYS A 136 3.68 -14.30 11.95
N LEU A 137 3.27 -13.71 10.84
CA LEU A 137 1.87 -13.38 10.55
C LEU A 137 1.08 -14.61 10.05
N GLY A 138 1.76 -15.60 9.47
CA GLY A 138 1.11 -16.74 8.80
C GLY A 138 0.31 -16.32 7.55
N ARG A 139 0.67 -15.19 6.93
CA ARG A 139 -0.02 -14.56 5.80
C ARG A 139 0.96 -14.09 4.75
N ARG A 140 0.49 -13.99 3.49
CA ARG A 140 1.21 -13.24 2.45
C ARG A 140 1.22 -11.77 2.83
N LEU A 141 2.40 -11.14 2.78
CA LEU A 141 2.56 -9.70 2.91
C LEU A 141 2.48 -9.07 1.52
N LEU A 142 1.82 -7.92 1.40
CA LEU A 142 1.94 -7.06 0.25
C LEU A 142 3.04 -6.02 0.54
N VAL A 143 3.91 -5.79 -0.43
CA VAL A 143 4.98 -4.81 -0.32
C VAL A 143 4.70 -3.68 -1.30
N GLU A 144 4.70 -2.45 -0.80
CA GLU A 144 4.36 -1.26 -1.56
C GLU A 144 5.60 -0.56 -2.11
N ASN A 145 5.51 -0.10 -3.37
CA ASN A 145 6.49 0.80 -3.98
C ASN A 145 6.39 2.21 -3.37
N LEU A 146 7.53 2.87 -3.25
CA LEU A 146 7.66 4.12 -2.50
C LEU A 146 7.78 5.34 -3.43
N SER A 147 7.23 6.49 -3.01
CA SER A 147 7.63 7.79 -3.56
C SER A 147 9.06 8.15 -3.14
N SER A 148 9.83 8.76 -4.03
CA SER A 148 11.23 9.10 -3.78
C SER A 148 11.58 10.49 -4.31
N TYR A 149 12.38 11.23 -3.52
CA TYR A 149 12.84 12.59 -3.86
C TYR A 149 14.33 12.62 -4.18
N LEU A 150 14.98 11.48 -4.17
CA LEU A 150 16.39 11.33 -4.50
C LEU A 150 16.68 9.95 -5.10
N ALA A 151 17.67 9.88 -5.95
CA ALA A 151 18.19 8.64 -6.51
C ALA A 151 19.59 8.35 -5.97
N PHE A 152 19.89 7.07 -5.74
CA PHE A 152 21.20 6.64 -5.25
C PHE A 152 22.06 6.15 -6.41
N THR A 153 23.24 6.74 -6.57
CA THR A 153 24.23 6.29 -7.57
C THR A 153 24.77 4.88 -7.30
N SER A 154 24.60 4.38 -6.08
CA SER A 154 24.97 3.03 -5.68
C SER A 154 23.91 1.97 -5.96
N SER A 155 22.74 2.35 -6.49
CA SER A 155 21.74 1.37 -6.91
C SER A 155 22.26 0.52 -8.06
N GLU A 156 22.04 -0.79 -7.97
CA GLU A 156 22.49 -1.81 -8.94
C GLU A 156 21.34 -2.23 -9.87
N MET A 157 20.10 -1.87 -9.51
CA MET A 157 18.87 -2.14 -10.24
C MET A 157 17.85 -1.03 -9.99
N ASN A 158 16.79 -0.97 -10.79
CA ASN A 158 15.66 -0.08 -10.53
C ASN A 158 14.66 -0.70 -9.53
N GLU A 159 13.69 0.09 -9.06
CA GLU A 159 12.69 -0.34 -8.07
C GLU A 159 11.82 -1.50 -8.58
N GLY A 160 11.37 -1.45 -9.84
CA GLY A 160 10.56 -2.51 -10.44
C GLY A 160 11.31 -3.85 -10.49
N GLU A 161 12.60 -3.83 -10.86
CA GLU A 161 13.47 -5.02 -10.83
C GLU A 161 13.67 -5.54 -9.39
N PHE A 162 13.84 -4.62 -8.42
CA PHE A 162 13.97 -4.97 -7.01
C PHE A 162 12.71 -5.64 -6.47
N LEU A 163 11.53 -5.08 -6.73
CA LEU A 163 10.25 -5.65 -6.33
C LEU A 163 10.00 -7.01 -7.00
N SER A 164 10.26 -7.13 -8.30
CA SER A 164 10.10 -8.39 -9.04
C SER A 164 10.96 -9.50 -8.45
N GLU A 165 12.23 -9.20 -8.16
CA GLU A 165 13.15 -10.16 -7.55
C GLU A 165 12.75 -10.49 -6.10
N LEU A 166 12.25 -9.50 -5.33
CA LEU A 166 11.73 -9.71 -3.98
C LEU A 166 10.52 -10.67 -3.99
N VAL A 167 9.57 -10.46 -4.91
CA VAL A 167 8.43 -11.35 -5.12
C VAL A 167 8.91 -12.78 -5.45
N HIS A 168 9.86 -12.90 -6.38
CA HIS A 168 10.42 -14.20 -6.76
C HIS A 168 11.04 -14.94 -5.57
N ARG A 169 11.78 -14.24 -4.70
CA ARG A 169 12.45 -14.84 -3.53
C ARG A 169 11.52 -15.19 -2.39
N THR A 170 10.46 -14.39 -2.16
CA THR A 170 9.67 -14.47 -0.93
C THR A 170 8.24 -14.96 -1.13
N GLY A 171 7.73 -14.88 -2.37
CA GLY A 171 6.33 -15.13 -2.67
C GLY A 171 5.39 -14.06 -2.08
N CYS A 172 5.91 -12.88 -1.67
CA CYS A 172 5.07 -11.75 -1.28
C CYS A 172 4.22 -11.26 -2.46
N GLY A 173 3.18 -10.50 -2.17
CA GLY A 173 2.47 -9.73 -3.20
C GLY A 173 3.03 -8.33 -3.29
N VAL A 174 2.50 -7.57 -4.24
CA VAL A 174 2.75 -6.14 -4.42
C VAL A 174 1.45 -5.39 -4.17
N LEU A 175 1.51 -4.40 -3.29
CA LEU A 175 0.61 -3.28 -3.28
C LEU A 175 1.23 -2.26 -4.23
N PHE A 176 0.54 -1.96 -5.33
CA PHE A 176 1.06 -1.07 -6.34
C PHE A 176 0.43 0.31 -6.19
N ASP A 177 1.17 1.25 -5.61
CA ASP A 177 0.77 2.66 -5.58
C ASP A 177 1.15 3.34 -6.90
N VAL A 178 0.10 3.77 -7.63
CA VAL A 178 0.22 4.41 -8.95
C VAL A 178 0.64 5.88 -8.81
N GLU A 179 0.22 6.54 -7.73
CA GLU A 179 0.60 7.93 -7.45
C GLU A 179 2.08 8.02 -7.12
N ASN A 180 2.62 7.16 -6.26
CA ASN A 180 4.04 7.05 -5.94
C ASN A 180 4.89 6.87 -7.20
N LEU A 181 4.46 5.99 -8.11
CA LEU A 181 5.14 5.82 -9.39
C LEU A 181 5.07 7.08 -10.25
N TYR A 182 3.91 7.78 -10.28
CA TYR A 182 3.76 9.04 -11.01
C TYR A 182 4.67 10.13 -10.44
N VAL A 183 4.75 10.27 -9.11
CA VAL A 183 5.67 11.19 -8.42
C VAL A 183 7.13 10.89 -8.81
N ASN A 184 7.53 9.62 -8.79
CA ASN A 184 8.88 9.19 -9.19
C ASN A 184 9.17 9.48 -10.67
N ALA A 185 8.20 9.27 -11.55
CA ALA A 185 8.34 9.57 -12.97
C ALA A 185 8.54 11.08 -13.21
N ARG A 186 7.82 11.93 -12.51
CA ARG A 186 7.88 13.39 -12.64
C ARG A 186 9.13 14.00 -11.99
N ASN A 187 9.49 13.55 -10.80
CA ASN A 187 10.59 14.14 -10.03
C ASN A 187 11.96 13.57 -10.45
N LEU A 188 12.03 12.29 -10.77
CA LEU A 188 13.30 11.57 -10.99
C LEU A 188 13.47 11.04 -12.41
N GLY A 189 12.45 11.19 -13.28
CA GLY A 189 12.51 10.70 -14.65
C GLY A 189 12.40 9.17 -14.77
N VAL A 190 11.76 8.51 -13.79
CA VAL A 190 11.49 7.07 -13.87
C VAL A 190 10.56 6.77 -15.04
N ASP A 191 10.89 5.76 -15.84
CA ASP A 191 10.00 5.28 -16.89
C ASP A 191 8.86 4.45 -16.27
N ALA A 192 7.70 5.09 -16.09
CA ALA A 192 6.55 4.48 -15.45
C ALA A 192 5.99 3.29 -16.24
N GLU A 193 6.01 3.34 -17.58
CA GLU A 193 5.56 2.22 -18.38
C GLU A 193 6.50 1.01 -18.29
N ALA A 194 7.80 1.25 -18.30
CA ALA A 194 8.80 0.19 -18.11
C ALA A 194 8.65 -0.43 -16.71
N PHE A 195 8.42 0.38 -15.67
CA PHE A 195 8.15 -0.10 -14.32
C PHE A 195 6.94 -1.05 -14.29
N ILE A 196 5.80 -0.64 -14.84
CA ILE A 196 4.57 -1.44 -14.88
C ILE A 196 4.79 -2.78 -15.62
N LYS A 197 5.55 -2.77 -16.71
CA LYS A 197 5.88 -3.98 -17.49
C LYS A 197 6.87 -4.91 -16.77
N THR A 198 7.65 -4.39 -15.81
CA THR A 198 8.67 -5.15 -15.09
C THR A 198 8.06 -5.95 -13.93
N ILE A 199 7.00 -5.45 -13.29
CA ILE A 199 6.36 -6.13 -12.17
C ILE A 199 5.52 -7.31 -12.68
N PRO A 200 5.67 -8.54 -12.12
CA PRO A 200 4.80 -9.66 -12.47
C PRO A 200 3.33 -9.33 -12.18
N ALA A 201 2.49 -9.37 -13.19
CA ALA A 201 1.08 -8.98 -13.08
C ALA A 201 0.32 -9.77 -12.00
N GLU A 202 0.65 -11.04 -11.84
CA GLU A 202 0.05 -11.93 -10.82
C GLU A 202 0.50 -11.61 -9.39
N ALA A 203 1.61 -10.88 -9.24
CA ALA A 203 2.09 -10.44 -7.92
C ALA A 203 1.33 -9.23 -7.41
N VAL A 204 0.79 -8.37 -8.29
CA VAL A 204 -0.01 -7.22 -7.88
C VAL A 204 -1.35 -7.71 -7.34
N GLN A 205 -1.62 -7.40 -6.09
CA GLN A 205 -2.83 -7.85 -5.38
C GLN A 205 -3.71 -6.70 -4.94
N GLU A 206 -3.21 -5.47 -4.99
CA GLU A 206 -3.88 -4.25 -4.57
C GLU A 206 -3.29 -3.06 -5.30
N TYR A 207 -4.12 -2.04 -5.61
CA TYR A 207 -3.70 -0.72 -6.09
C TYR A 207 -4.03 0.35 -5.05
N HIS A 208 -3.11 1.31 -4.89
CA HIS A 208 -3.40 2.59 -4.26
C HIS A 208 -3.44 3.71 -5.29
N LEU A 209 -4.37 4.65 -5.06
CA LEU A 209 -4.55 5.88 -5.84
C LEU A 209 -4.74 7.04 -4.87
N ALA A 210 -3.94 8.07 -5.02
CA ALA A 210 -4.01 9.28 -4.20
C ALA A 210 -3.78 10.54 -5.05
N GLY A 211 -3.94 11.69 -4.42
CA GLY A 211 -3.56 12.98 -4.97
C GLY A 211 -2.35 13.56 -4.23
N PHE A 212 -1.50 14.28 -4.96
CA PHE A 212 -0.25 14.88 -4.50
C PHE A 212 -0.36 16.39 -4.36
N SER A 213 0.57 16.99 -3.60
CA SER A 213 0.81 18.44 -3.59
C SER A 213 1.97 18.83 -4.52
N ILE A 214 2.01 20.10 -4.93
CA ILE A 214 3.14 20.66 -5.68
C ILE A 214 3.83 21.69 -4.79
N ARG A 215 5.13 21.49 -4.51
CA ARG A 215 5.94 22.40 -3.71
C ARG A 215 7.28 22.68 -4.41
N ASP A 216 7.54 23.95 -4.67
CA ASP A 216 8.78 24.41 -5.34
C ASP A 216 9.07 23.68 -6.66
N GLY A 217 8.01 23.31 -7.41
CA GLY A 217 8.13 22.60 -8.69
C GLY A 217 8.31 21.09 -8.59
N CYS A 218 8.38 20.53 -7.38
CA CYS A 218 8.39 19.08 -7.14
C CYS A 218 7.01 18.59 -6.76
N LEU A 219 6.65 17.40 -7.19
CA LEU A 219 5.48 16.69 -6.68
C LEU A 219 5.82 16.09 -5.32
N VAL A 220 4.92 16.27 -4.36
CA VAL A 220 5.08 15.75 -3.00
C VAL A 220 3.90 14.84 -2.72
N ASP A 221 4.21 13.59 -2.41
CA ASP A 221 3.30 12.56 -1.99
C ASP A 221 2.68 12.96 -0.62
N THR A 222 1.49 13.53 -0.67
CA THR A 222 0.83 14.09 0.52
C THR A 222 -0.52 13.44 0.80
N HIS A 223 -1.10 12.77 -0.19
CA HIS A 223 -2.44 12.19 -0.09
C HIS A 223 -3.48 13.17 0.48
N ASP A 224 -3.44 14.42 0.00
CA ASP A 224 -4.27 15.53 0.51
C ASP A 224 -5.27 16.09 -0.53
N HIS A 225 -5.30 15.50 -1.73
CA HIS A 225 -6.14 15.93 -2.86
C HIS A 225 -6.88 14.75 -3.50
N ALA A 226 -7.89 15.08 -4.30
CA ALA A 226 -8.49 14.13 -5.25
C ALA A 226 -7.42 13.62 -6.24
N VAL A 227 -7.59 12.41 -6.72
CA VAL A 227 -6.69 11.81 -7.71
C VAL A 227 -6.63 12.67 -8.97
N TYR A 228 -5.43 13.04 -9.39
CA TYR A 228 -5.21 13.89 -10.57
C TYR A 228 -5.47 13.15 -11.89
N PRO A 229 -5.84 13.85 -12.97
CA PRO A 229 -6.10 13.22 -14.27
C PRO A 229 -4.95 12.36 -14.78
N GLU A 230 -3.72 12.79 -14.56
CA GLU A 230 -2.51 12.10 -15.03
C GLU A 230 -2.27 10.79 -14.24
N VAL A 231 -2.63 10.74 -12.96
CA VAL A 231 -2.59 9.51 -12.16
C VAL A 231 -3.68 8.54 -12.62
N TRP A 232 -4.88 9.05 -12.97
CA TRP A 232 -5.92 8.25 -13.59
C TRP A 232 -5.48 7.63 -14.93
N GLU A 233 -4.79 8.39 -15.78
CA GLU A 233 -4.26 7.89 -17.05
C GLU A 233 -3.25 6.76 -16.83
N LEU A 234 -2.34 6.93 -15.85
CA LEU A 234 -1.37 5.90 -15.50
C LEU A 234 -2.05 4.66 -14.89
N TYR A 235 -3.09 4.84 -14.10
CA TYR A 235 -3.90 3.73 -13.57
C TYR A 235 -4.59 2.96 -14.70
N GLU A 236 -5.18 3.62 -15.68
CA GLU A 236 -5.77 2.97 -16.84
C GLU A 236 -4.73 2.19 -17.64
N TYR A 237 -3.51 2.71 -17.73
CA TYR A 237 -2.40 1.98 -18.33
C TYR A 237 -2.05 0.71 -17.51
N ALA A 238 -1.99 0.83 -16.19
CA ALA A 238 -1.74 -0.32 -15.30
C ALA A 238 -2.86 -1.36 -15.42
N LEU A 239 -4.12 -0.95 -15.45
CA LEU A 239 -5.26 -1.86 -15.64
C LEU A 239 -5.16 -2.65 -16.95
N LYS A 240 -4.67 -2.04 -18.04
CA LYS A 240 -4.51 -2.72 -19.34
C LYS A 240 -3.40 -3.76 -19.33
N HIS A 241 -2.34 -3.57 -18.53
CA HIS A 241 -1.16 -4.44 -18.54
C HIS A 241 -1.17 -5.49 -17.43
N ILE A 242 -1.69 -5.15 -16.27
CA ILE A 242 -1.72 -6.00 -15.07
C ILE A 242 -3.13 -6.60 -14.87
N GLY A 243 -4.15 -5.86 -15.27
CA GLY A 243 -5.57 -6.21 -15.05
C GLY A 243 -6.13 -5.62 -13.76
N PRO A 244 -7.46 -5.70 -13.59
CA PRO A 244 -8.13 -5.20 -12.40
C PRO A 244 -7.69 -5.93 -11.12
N ARG A 245 -7.55 -5.18 -10.05
CA ARG A 245 -7.26 -5.65 -8.68
C ARG A 245 -8.08 -4.80 -7.71
N PRO A 246 -8.25 -5.22 -6.43
CA PRO A 246 -8.75 -4.34 -5.37
C PRO A 246 -8.05 -3.00 -5.44
N THR A 247 -8.80 -1.90 -5.47
CA THR A 247 -8.23 -0.56 -5.67
C THR A 247 -8.69 0.37 -4.57
N LEU A 248 -7.75 0.95 -3.83
CA LEU A 248 -8.00 1.90 -2.75
C LEU A 248 -7.92 3.34 -3.27
N ILE A 249 -8.81 4.19 -2.79
CA ILE A 249 -8.58 5.64 -2.76
C ILE A 249 -8.01 5.99 -1.39
N GLU A 250 -6.76 6.43 -1.38
CA GLU A 250 -6.09 6.86 -0.18
C GLU A 250 -6.15 8.39 -0.03
N TRP A 251 -6.49 8.84 1.19
CA TRP A 251 -6.57 10.26 1.51
C TRP A 251 -6.23 10.46 2.98
N ASP A 252 -5.04 10.98 3.27
CA ASP A 252 -4.44 10.99 4.61
C ASP A 252 -4.38 12.36 5.26
N ASN A 253 -4.30 13.40 4.46
CA ASN A 253 -4.25 14.78 4.93
C ASN A 253 -5.43 15.56 4.33
N ASP A 254 -5.84 16.65 4.99
CA ASP A 254 -7.01 17.46 4.59
C ASP A 254 -8.22 16.57 4.20
N ILE A 255 -8.51 15.60 5.06
CA ILE A 255 -9.45 14.50 4.82
C ILE A 255 -10.83 15.06 4.46
N PRO A 256 -11.38 14.72 3.27
CA PRO A 256 -12.64 15.25 2.79
C PRO A 256 -13.83 14.61 3.52
N SER A 257 -15.04 15.09 3.25
CA SER A 257 -16.25 14.38 3.69
C SER A 257 -16.35 12.99 3.03
N LEU A 258 -16.96 12.03 3.71
CA LEU A 258 -17.12 10.67 3.23
C LEU A 258 -17.76 10.57 1.84
N PRO A 259 -18.80 11.36 1.48
CA PRO A 259 -19.34 11.34 0.13
C PRO A 259 -18.36 11.74 -0.99
N ILE A 260 -17.41 12.65 -0.70
CA ILE A 260 -16.36 13.01 -1.66
C ILE A 260 -15.41 11.84 -1.88
N LEU A 261 -14.94 11.21 -0.79
CA LEU A 261 -14.06 10.05 -0.86
C LEU A 261 -14.72 8.87 -1.58
N MET A 262 -16.00 8.61 -1.30
CA MET A 262 -16.79 7.59 -2.01
C MET A 262 -16.94 7.90 -3.50
N GLY A 263 -17.09 9.18 -3.86
CA GLY A 263 -17.16 9.60 -5.26
C GLY A 263 -15.85 9.33 -6.03
N GLU A 264 -14.68 9.46 -5.37
CA GLU A 264 -13.41 9.05 -5.97
C GLU A 264 -13.32 7.52 -6.13
N ALA A 265 -13.77 6.76 -5.13
CA ALA A 265 -13.81 5.29 -5.22
C ALA A 265 -14.73 4.81 -6.36
N GLU A 266 -15.85 5.50 -6.60
CA GLU A 266 -16.73 5.19 -7.73
C GLU A 266 -16.04 5.44 -9.10
N LYS A 267 -15.20 6.46 -9.21
CA LYS A 267 -14.41 6.70 -10.44
C LYS A 267 -13.40 5.57 -10.70
N ALA A 268 -12.77 5.01 -9.63
CA ALA A 268 -11.90 3.84 -9.75
C ALA A 268 -12.71 2.62 -10.21
N GLN A 269 -13.86 2.37 -9.58
CA GLN A 269 -14.76 1.26 -9.90
C GLN A 269 -15.17 1.27 -11.38
N GLN A 270 -15.57 2.42 -11.89
CA GLN A 270 -15.98 2.58 -13.29
C GLN A 270 -14.85 2.23 -14.27
N ARG A 271 -13.59 2.60 -13.96
CA ARG A 271 -12.44 2.27 -14.80
C ARG A 271 -12.13 0.78 -14.81
N MET A 272 -12.25 0.14 -13.66
CA MET A 272 -12.09 -1.32 -13.53
C MET A 272 -13.14 -2.05 -14.38
N GLU A 273 -14.40 -1.63 -14.33
CA GLU A 273 -15.50 -2.22 -15.11
C GLU A 273 -15.30 -2.06 -16.63
N VAL A 274 -14.85 -0.90 -17.07
CA VAL A 274 -14.52 -0.67 -18.50
C VAL A 274 -13.39 -1.60 -18.94
N CYS A 275 -12.36 -1.79 -18.11
CA CYS A 275 -11.27 -2.70 -18.43
C CYS A 275 -11.73 -4.16 -18.51
N HIS A 276 -12.61 -4.62 -17.63
CA HIS A 276 -13.21 -5.96 -17.71
C HIS A 276 -13.99 -6.18 -18.99
N ALA A 277 -14.84 -5.21 -19.35
CA ALA A 277 -15.68 -5.31 -20.55
C ALA A 277 -14.87 -5.34 -21.87
N CYS A 278 -13.65 -4.82 -21.88
CA CYS A 278 -12.76 -4.87 -23.05
C CYS A 278 -11.94 -6.17 -23.15
N ALA A 279 -11.92 -6.99 -22.10
CA ALA A 279 -11.17 -8.24 -22.03
C ALA A 279 -12.01 -9.49 -22.37
N GLU A 280 -13.35 -9.33 -22.44
CA GLU A 280 -14.31 -10.32 -22.92
C GLU A 280 -14.56 -10.17 -24.44
#